data_b086d3f59eae7710424ba53f5a901cab
#
_entry.id   b086d3f59eae7710424ba53f5a901cab
#
_cell.length_a   1.000
_cell.length_b   1.000
_cell.length_c   1.000
_cell.angle_alpha   90.00
_cell.angle_beta   90.00
_cell.angle_gamma   90.00
#
_symmetry.space_group_name_H-M   'P 1'
#
loop_
_entity.id
_entity.type
_entity.pdbx_description
1 polymer ?
#
loop_
_entity_poly.entity_id
_entity_poly.type
_entity_poly.pdbx_seq_one_letter_code
_entity_poly.pdbx_strand_id
1 'polypeptide(L)'
;MFYFDFDGTLVDVWQRYYQIFKDASGISGMSLEEYIRIKKEFPRDADVARAFGRTLPEDYWTKKRSMLENPAYLAHDRLIVPAEQICEFFQNNPCRILTNRRDPVAFSGQLTALGLESLLDACVVLNPDDKKTKAQFLRENHPVEQIVLVGDAEAEAQAAEIDTVKVFLVRTGLRDPQWIPGVENCYIIESISDFMDADKESV
;
A
#
# COMPACT_ATOMS: atom_id res chain seq x y z
N MET A 1 -18.90 4.91 2.76
CA MET A 1 -17.98 4.67 1.62
C MET A 1 -16.67 4.13 2.13
N PHE A 2 -16.16 3.04 1.54
CA PHE A 2 -14.88 2.45 1.90
C PHE A 2 -13.82 2.78 0.85
N TYR A 3 -12.62 3.10 1.30
CA TYR A 3 -11.43 3.25 0.47
C TYR A 3 -10.35 2.29 0.96
N PHE A 4 -9.73 1.57 0.03
CA PHE A 4 -8.62 0.66 0.31
C PHE A 4 -7.37 1.11 -0.41
N ASP A 5 -6.25 1.19 0.29
CA ASP A 5 -4.97 1.22 -0.40
C ASP A 5 -4.73 -0.11 -1.12
N PHE A 6 -3.79 -0.13 -2.05
CA PHE A 6 -3.50 -1.33 -2.84
C PHE A 6 -2.23 -2.02 -2.33
N ASP A 7 -1.09 -1.35 -2.41
CA ASP A 7 0.21 -1.89 -2.03
C ASP A 7 0.34 -2.04 -0.52
N GLY A 8 0.62 -3.25 -0.02
CA GLY A 8 0.72 -3.53 1.42
C GLY A 8 -0.63 -3.75 2.11
N THR A 9 -1.75 -3.48 1.44
CA THR A 9 -3.10 -3.58 2.00
C THR A 9 -3.91 -4.70 1.35
N LEU A 10 -4.16 -4.64 0.04
CA LEU A 10 -4.78 -5.72 -0.74
C LEU A 10 -3.72 -6.68 -1.30
N VAL A 11 -2.51 -6.18 -1.50
CA VAL A 11 -1.41 -6.89 -2.17
C VAL A 11 -0.18 -6.92 -1.28
N ASP A 12 0.37 -8.11 -1.07
CA ASP A 12 1.71 -8.30 -0.51
C ASP A 12 2.76 -7.91 -1.57
N VAL A 13 3.55 -6.91 -1.25
CA VAL A 13 4.55 -6.30 -2.13
C VAL A 13 5.99 -6.52 -1.65
N TRP A 14 6.18 -7.29 -0.57
CA TRP A 14 7.49 -7.42 0.08
C TRP A 14 8.55 -8.00 -0.86
N GLN A 15 8.20 -9.04 -1.62
CA GLN A 15 9.12 -9.66 -2.57
C GLN A 15 9.52 -8.68 -3.68
N ARG A 16 8.59 -7.87 -4.20
CA ARG A 16 8.86 -6.81 -5.19
C ARG A 16 9.84 -5.79 -4.65
N TYR A 17 9.54 -5.20 -3.49
CA TYR A 17 10.39 -4.15 -2.89
C TYR A 17 11.78 -4.66 -2.53
N TYR A 18 11.87 -5.89 -2.02
CA TYR A 18 13.16 -6.53 -1.73
C TYR A 18 14.00 -6.74 -3.00
N GLN A 19 13.39 -7.25 -4.07
CA GLN A 19 14.11 -7.47 -5.33
C GLN A 19 14.57 -6.13 -5.95
N ILE A 20 13.69 -5.12 -5.96
CA ILE A 20 14.05 -3.77 -6.41
C ILE A 20 15.20 -3.19 -5.59
N PHE A 21 15.15 -3.35 -4.26
CA PHE A 21 16.23 -2.87 -3.39
C PHE A 21 17.57 -3.52 -3.75
N LYS A 22 17.60 -4.84 -3.91
CA LYS A 22 18.81 -5.57 -4.31
C LYS A 22 19.35 -5.10 -5.66
N ASP A 23 18.50 -5.05 -6.67
CA ASP A 23 18.91 -4.75 -8.03
C ASP A 23 19.35 -3.29 -8.20
N ALA A 24 18.67 -2.37 -7.51
CA ALA A 24 19.02 -0.95 -7.57
C ALA A 24 20.23 -0.59 -6.72
N SER A 25 20.42 -1.23 -5.56
CA SER A 25 21.54 -0.93 -4.64
C SER A 25 22.79 -1.77 -4.92
N GLY A 26 22.66 -2.95 -5.53
CA GLY A 26 23.74 -3.93 -5.62
C GLY A 26 24.10 -4.59 -4.29
N ILE A 27 23.35 -4.35 -3.21
CA ILE A 27 23.58 -4.97 -1.91
C ILE A 27 23.06 -6.40 -1.93
N SER A 28 23.96 -7.36 -1.67
CA SER A 28 23.66 -8.79 -1.60
C SER A 28 23.92 -9.32 -0.19
N GLY A 29 23.44 -10.55 0.10
CA GLY A 29 23.68 -11.23 1.39
C GLY A 29 22.63 -10.94 2.45
N MET A 30 21.63 -10.09 2.19
CA MET A 30 20.46 -9.86 3.03
C MET A 30 19.36 -10.88 2.69
N SER A 31 18.69 -11.45 3.68
CA SER A 31 17.48 -12.26 3.45
C SER A 31 16.25 -11.36 3.30
N LEU A 32 15.15 -11.92 2.77
CA LEU A 32 13.88 -11.20 2.71
C LEU A 32 13.37 -10.83 4.11
N GLU A 33 13.48 -11.76 5.07
CA GLU A 33 13.06 -11.55 6.46
C GLU A 33 13.83 -10.40 7.12
N GLU A 34 15.15 -10.34 6.90
CA GLU A 34 15.99 -9.24 7.41
C GLU A 34 15.59 -7.90 6.78
N TYR A 35 15.33 -7.89 5.46
CA TYR A 35 14.84 -6.70 4.76
C TYR A 35 13.52 -6.22 5.36
N ILE A 36 12.53 -7.12 5.50
CA ILE A 36 11.21 -6.81 6.07
C ILE A 36 11.36 -6.23 7.48
N ARG A 37 12.11 -6.91 8.34
CA ARG A 37 12.31 -6.49 9.73
C ARG A 37 12.86 -5.06 9.82
N ILE A 38 13.90 -4.75 9.04
CA ILE A 38 14.51 -3.42 9.06
C ILE A 38 13.57 -2.39 8.44
N LYS A 39 12.92 -2.74 7.33
CA LYS A 39 12.05 -1.82 6.58
C LYS A 39 10.80 -1.43 7.36
N LYS A 40 10.23 -2.32 8.15
CA LYS A 40 9.09 -2.02 9.02
C LYS A 40 9.41 -0.96 10.07
N GLU A 41 10.61 -0.99 10.62
CA GLU A 41 11.09 -0.01 11.60
C GLU A 41 11.56 1.28 10.93
N PHE A 42 12.33 1.15 9.83
CA PHE A 42 12.96 2.27 9.12
C PHE A 42 12.45 2.37 7.68
N PRO A 43 11.62 3.37 7.34
CA PRO A 43 10.99 3.43 6.02
C PRO A 43 11.95 3.71 4.87
N ARG A 44 13.10 4.35 5.15
CA ARG A 44 14.03 4.77 4.10
C ARG A 44 14.99 3.64 3.73
N ASP A 45 15.17 3.39 2.44
CA ASP A 45 16.12 2.40 1.93
C ASP A 45 17.58 2.72 2.32
N ALA A 46 17.89 3.99 2.54
CA ALA A 46 19.20 4.39 3.05
C ALA A 46 19.48 3.83 4.45
N ASP A 47 18.46 3.68 5.29
CA ASP A 47 18.62 3.10 6.62
C ASP A 47 18.81 1.58 6.52
N VAL A 48 18.12 0.93 5.57
CA VAL A 48 18.35 -0.49 5.26
C VAL A 48 19.80 -0.70 4.81
N ALA A 49 20.29 0.10 3.87
CA ALA A 49 21.69 0.00 3.41
C ALA A 49 22.68 0.21 4.56
N ARG A 50 22.43 1.19 5.43
CA ARG A 50 23.27 1.49 6.60
C ARG A 50 23.31 0.33 7.60
N ALA A 51 22.21 -0.36 7.83
CA ALA A 51 22.15 -1.54 8.70
C ALA A 51 23.08 -2.67 8.22
N PHE A 52 23.42 -2.68 6.92
CA PHE A 52 24.40 -3.59 6.31
C PHE A 52 25.79 -2.96 6.11
N GLY A 53 26.08 -1.83 6.75
CA GLY A 53 27.37 -1.15 6.64
C GLY A 53 27.63 -0.62 5.21
N ARG A 54 26.59 -0.32 4.45
CA ARG A 54 26.65 0.13 3.06
C ARG A 54 25.98 1.50 2.89
N THR A 55 26.29 2.14 1.76
CA THR A 55 25.60 3.34 1.27
C THR A 55 24.93 3.03 -0.05
N LEU A 56 23.84 3.71 -0.34
CA LEU A 56 23.16 3.58 -1.63
C LEU A 56 24.01 4.24 -2.75
N PRO A 57 24.07 3.65 -3.96
CA PRO A 57 24.68 4.28 -5.13
C PRO A 57 23.99 5.62 -5.48
N GLU A 58 24.70 6.51 -6.17
CA GLU A 58 24.14 7.80 -6.60
C GLU A 58 22.92 7.65 -7.51
N ASP A 59 22.91 6.64 -8.37
CA ASP A 59 21.82 6.36 -9.31
C ASP A 59 20.70 5.50 -8.74
N TYR A 60 20.76 5.14 -7.44
CA TYR A 60 19.80 4.26 -6.77
C TYR A 60 18.34 4.69 -7.00
N TRP A 61 18.05 5.95 -6.75
CA TRP A 61 16.66 6.45 -6.83
C TRP A 61 16.11 6.46 -8.25
N THR A 62 16.96 6.72 -9.24
CA THR A 62 16.60 6.65 -10.64
C THR A 62 16.29 5.21 -11.06
N LYS A 63 17.15 4.27 -10.69
CA LYS A 63 16.94 2.84 -10.91
C LYS A 63 15.69 2.34 -10.21
N LYS A 64 15.54 2.63 -8.92
CA LYS A 64 14.35 2.24 -8.16
C LYS A 64 13.07 2.74 -8.83
N ARG A 65 13.02 4.01 -9.22
CA ARG A 65 11.85 4.61 -9.88
C ARG A 65 11.47 3.87 -11.17
N SER A 66 12.43 3.49 -11.98
CA SER A 66 12.18 2.75 -13.24
C SER A 66 11.71 1.30 -13.03
N MET A 67 11.95 0.73 -11.83
CA MET A 67 11.61 -0.64 -11.49
C MET A 67 10.25 -0.77 -10.80
N LEU A 68 9.81 0.27 -10.04
CA LEU A 68 8.64 0.19 -9.15
C LEU A 68 7.36 -0.28 -9.85
N GLU A 69 7.12 0.16 -11.06
CA GLU A 69 5.93 -0.16 -11.86
C GLU A 69 6.27 -0.98 -13.12
N ASN A 70 7.48 -1.53 -13.19
CA ASN A 70 7.86 -2.41 -14.28
C ASN A 70 7.16 -3.78 -14.12
N PRO A 71 6.51 -4.32 -15.15
CA PRO A 71 5.77 -5.58 -15.09
C PRO A 71 6.57 -6.76 -14.54
N ALA A 72 7.88 -6.83 -14.81
CA ALA A 72 8.74 -7.89 -14.31
C ALA A 72 8.85 -7.89 -12.77
N TYR A 73 8.81 -6.71 -12.14
CA TYR A 73 8.79 -6.59 -10.68
C TYR A 73 7.37 -6.72 -10.11
N LEU A 74 6.35 -6.15 -10.78
CA LEU A 74 4.95 -6.31 -10.38
C LEU A 74 4.51 -7.78 -10.35
N ALA A 75 5.11 -8.64 -11.15
CA ALA A 75 4.87 -10.09 -11.15
C ALA A 75 5.25 -10.81 -9.83
N HIS A 76 5.99 -10.15 -8.93
CA HIS A 76 6.30 -10.68 -7.60
C HIS A 76 5.18 -10.47 -6.59
N ASP A 77 4.24 -9.58 -6.88
CA ASP A 77 3.14 -9.26 -5.98
C ASP A 77 2.13 -10.41 -5.87
N ARG A 78 1.52 -10.53 -4.70
CA ARG A 78 0.50 -11.55 -4.40
C ARG A 78 -0.65 -10.91 -3.64
N LEU A 79 -1.87 -11.36 -3.90
CA LEU A 79 -3.02 -10.94 -3.10
C LEU A 79 -2.89 -11.45 -1.66
N ILE A 80 -3.26 -10.62 -0.69
CA ILE A 80 -3.28 -10.99 0.74
C ILE A 80 -4.49 -11.88 1.04
N VAL A 81 -5.61 -11.64 0.34
CA VAL A 81 -6.80 -12.49 0.36
C VAL A 81 -7.17 -12.89 -1.07
N PRO A 82 -7.93 -13.97 -1.30
CA PRO A 82 -8.35 -14.40 -2.63
C PRO A 82 -9.05 -13.28 -3.42
N ALA A 83 -8.85 -13.25 -4.75
CA ALA A 83 -9.48 -12.26 -5.64
C ALA A 83 -11.02 -12.30 -5.54
N GLU A 84 -11.59 -13.49 -5.42
CA GLU A 84 -13.02 -13.70 -5.29
C GLU A 84 -13.58 -13.01 -4.04
N GLN A 85 -12.89 -13.08 -2.92
CA GLN A 85 -13.29 -12.44 -1.66
C GLN A 85 -13.25 -10.91 -1.79
N ILE A 86 -12.21 -10.35 -2.43
CA ILE A 86 -12.11 -8.91 -2.69
C ILE A 86 -13.26 -8.46 -3.59
N CYS A 87 -13.46 -9.16 -4.71
CA CYS A 87 -14.52 -8.82 -5.68
C CYS A 87 -15.92 -8.90 -5.04
N GLU A 88 -16.19 -9.95 -4.25
CA GLU A 88 -17.45 -10.09 -3.52
C GLU A 88 -17.68 -8.95 -2.53
N PHE A 89 -16.64 -8.58 -1.76
CA PHE A 89 -16.74 -7.46 -0.83
C PHE A 89 -17.04 -6.14 -1.54
N PHE A 90 -16.37 -5.87 -2.67
CA PHE A 90 -16.59 -4.67 -3.48
C PHE A 90 -17.96 -4.63 -4.18
N GLN A 91 -18.53 -5.78 -4.53
CA GLN A 91 -19.87 -5.87 -5.11
C GLN A 91 -20.95 -5.57 -4.07
N ASN A 92 -20.75 -5.97 -2.82
CA ASN A 92 -21.74 -5.84 -1.75
C ASN A 92 -21.61 -4.52 -0.98
N ASN A 93 -20.55 -3.78 -1.15
CA ASN A 93 -20.25 -2.55 -0.41
C ASN A 93 -19.87 -1.40 -1.35
N PRO A 94 -20.14 -0.13 -0.99
CA PRO A 94 -19.66 1.02 -1.74
C PRO A 94 -18.14 1.23 -1.53
N CYS A 95 -17.33 0.52 -2.31
CA CYS A 95 -15.88 0.44 -2.17
C CYS A 95 -15.14 1.10 -3.35
N ARG A 96 -13.95 1.63 -3.06
CA ARG A 96 -12.98 2.09 -4.05
C ARG A 96 -11.56 1.73 -3.63
N ILE A 97 -10.68 1.52 -4.61
CA ILE A 97 -9.24 1.47 -4.42
C ILE A 97 -8.70 2.89 -4.55
N LEU A 98 -7.91 3.36 -3.58
CA LEU A 98 -7.26 4.68 -3.61
C LEU A 98 -5.75 4.47 -3.48
N THR A 99 -5.04 4.54 -4.60
CA THR A 99 -3.62 4.20 -4.68
C THR A 99 -2.78 5.28 -5.35
N ASN A 100 -1.49 5.30 -5.04
CA ASN A 100 -0.50 6.18 -5.67
C ASN A 100 0.25 5.44 -6.77
N ARG A 101 0.06 5.82 -8.05
CA ARG A 101 0.73 5.22 -9.20
C ARG A 101 1.08 6.28 -10.24
N ARG A 102 2.23 6.10 -10.90
CA ARG A 102 2.68 6.94 -12.02
C ARG A 102 2.22 6.42 -13.36
N ASP A 103 2.11 5.10 -13.48
CA ASP A 103 1.72 4.41 -14.71
C ASP A 103 0.37 3.70 -14.53
N PRO A 104 -0.74 4.36 -14.91
CA PRO A 104 -2.07 3.75 -14.82
C PRO A 104 -2.23 2.51 -15.72
N VAL A 105 -1.45 2.42 -16.82
CA VAL A 105 -1.50 1.26 -17.73
C VAL A 105 -0.85 0.06 -17.07
N ALA A 106 0.33 0.23 -16.46
CA ALA A 106 0.99 -0.81 -15.71
C ALA A 106 0.12 -1.28 -14.52
N PHE A 107 -0.55 -0.35 -13.83
CA PHE A 107 -1.48 -0.67 -12.74
C PHE A 107 -2.69 -1.47 -13.23
N SER A 108 -3.31 -1.07 -14.34
CA SER A 108 -4.41 -1.83 -14.96
C SER A 108 -3.98 -3.25 -15.33
N GLY A 109 -2.80 -3.40 -15.94
CA GLY A 109 -2.22 -4.71 -16.24
C GLY A 109 -1.97 -5.56 -14.99
N GLN A 110 -1.54 -4.94 -13.88
CA GLN A 110 -1.37 -5.62 -12.60
C GLN A 110 -2.70 -6.11 -12.03
N LEU A 111 -3.76 -5.29 -12.05
CA LEU A 111 -5.11 -5.71 -11.62
C LEU A 111 -5.60 -6.93 -12.42
N THR A 112 -5.44 -6.90 -13.75
CA THR A 112 -5.80 -8.05 -14.61
C THR A 112 -4.99 -9.30 -14.25
N ALA A 113 -3.68 -9.17 -14.05
CA ALA A 113 -2.81 -10.30 -13.68
C ALA A 113 -3.14 -10.91 -12.32
N LEU A 114 -3.74 -10.12 -11.42
CA LEU A 114 -4.18 -10.55 -10.09
C LEU A 114 -5.66 -11.02 -10.07
N GLY A 115 -6.37 -11.00 -11.20
CA GLY A 115 -7.79 -11.40 -11.28
C GLY A 115 -8.76 -10.35 -10.71
N LEU A 116 -8.34 -9.07 -10.69
CA LEU A 116 -9.12 -7.94 -10.16
C LEU A 116 -9.58 -6.97 -11.27
N GLU A 117 -9.63 -7.40 -12.53
CA GLU A 117 -10.02 -6.55 -13.66
C GLU A 117 -11.42 -5.95 -13.53
N SER A 118 -12.33 -6.63 -12.83
CA SER A 118 -13.68 -6.12 -12.56
C SER A 118 -13.68 -4.87 -11.65
N LEU A 119 -12.58 -4.56 -10.97
CA LEU A 119 -12.45 -3.43 -10.07
C LEU A 119 -11.82 -2.19 -10.73
N LEU A 120 -11.50 -2.23 -12.02
CA LEU A 120 -10.86 -1.12 -12.73
C LEU A 120 -11.64 0.20 -12.58
N ASP A 121 -12.96 0.16 -12.71
CA ASP A 121 -13.82 1.34 -12.59
C ASP A 121 -13.97 1.83 -11.12
N ALA A 122 -13.60 1.00 -10.17
CA ALA A 122 -13.58 1.35 -8.76
C ALA A 122 -12.25 1.97 -8.30
N CYS A 123 -11.26 2.12 -9.20
CA CYS A 123 -9.95 2.63 -8.87
C CYS A 123 -9.86 4.16 -8.97
N VAL A 124 -9.27 4.76 -7.96
CA VAL A 124 -8.81 6.16 -7.95
C VAL A 124 -7.29 6.13 -7.88
N VAL A 125 -6.66 6.55 -8.96
CA VAL A 125 -5.20 6.58 -9.09
C VAL A 125 -4.71 8.02 -8.91
N LEU A 126 -3.92 8.24 -7.87
CA LEU A 126 -3.25 9.52 -7.63
C LEU A 126 -1.82 9.45 -8.18
N ASN A 127 -1.44 10.42 -9.01
CA ASN A 127 -0.06 10.50 -9.46
C ASN A 127 0.79 11.15 -8.36
N PRO A 128 1.82 10.47 -7.82
CA PRO A 128 2.70 11.04 -6.79
C PRO A 128 3.40 12.33 -7.22
N ASP A 129 3.60 12.54 -8.53
CA ASP A 129 4.25 13.74 -9.05
C ASP A 129 3.34 14.99 -8.98
N ASP A 130 2.02 14.81 -8.85
CA ASP A 130 1.05 15.90 -8.63
C ASP A 130 1.01 16.41 -7.17
N LYS A 131 1.76 15.73 -6.28
CA LYS A 131 1.84 16.05 -4.83
C LYS A 131 0.50 16.08 -4.09
N LYS A 132 -0.55 15.54 -4.69
CA LYS A 132 -1.86 15.41 -4.05
C LYS A 132 -1.85 14.21 -3.11
N THR A 133 -2.11 14.42 -1.83
CA THR A 133 -2.18 13.34 -0.84
C THR A 133 -3.56 12.66 -0.84
N LYS A 134 -3.63 11.42 -0.32
CA LYS A 134 -4.90 10.72 -0.09
C LYS A 134 -5.84 11.54 0.80
N ALA A 135 -5.31 12.14 1.87
CA ALA A 135 -6.07 13.00 2.77
C ALA A 135 -6.66 14.23 2.05
N GLN A 136 -5.88 14.89 1.18
CA GLN A 136 -6.39 16.00 0.36
C GLN A 136 -7.49 15.54 -0.60
N PHE A 137 -7.27 14.39 -1.28
CA PHE A 137 -8.28 13.83 -2.16
C PHE A 137 -9.61 13.57 -1.42
N LEU A 138 -9.57 12.94 -0.25
CA LEU A 138 -10.76 12.63 0.54
C LEU A 138 -11.47 13.90 1.00
N ARG A 139 -10.74 14.90 1.49
CA ARG A 139 -11.31 16.18 1.94
C ARG A 139 -12.03 16.94 0.82
N GLU A 140 -11.48 16.91 -0.39
CA GLU A 140 -12.03 17.61 -1.54
C GLU A 140 -13.27 16.93 -2.14
N ASN A 141 -13.29 15.58 -2.14
CA ASN A 141 -14.35 14.82 -2.80
C ASN A 141 -15.45 14.35 -1.84
N HIS A 142 -15.17 14.31 -0.52
CA HIS A 142 -16.09 13.80 0.51
C HIS A 142 -16.10 14.74 1.75
N PRO A 143 -16.49 15.99 1.61
CA PRO A 143 -16.37 16.98 2.70
C PRO A 143 -17.27 16.70 3.91
N VAL A 144 -18.34 15.92 3.72
CA VAL A 144 -19.35 15.64 4.77
C VAL A 144 -19.69 14.15 4.92
N GLU A 145 -19.18 13.30 4.05
CA GLU A 145 -19.48 11.88 4.05
C GLU A 145 -18.61 11.12 5.05
N GLN A 146 -19.20 10.12 5.72
CA GLN A 146 -18.41 9.20 6.54
C GLN A 146 -17.62 8.25 5.64
N ILE A 147 -16.32 8.28 5.79
CA ILE A 147 -15.35 7.48 5.04
C ILE A 147 -14.64 6.51 5.98
N VAL A 148 -14.44 5.31 5.52
CA VAL A 148 -13.48 4.36 6.09
C VAL A 148 -12.33 4.20 5.12
N LEU A 149 -11.11 4.47 5.57
CA LEU A 149 -9.89 4.27 4.81
C LEU A 149 -9.09 3.15 5.44
N VAL A 150 -8.74 2.15 4.64
CA VAL A 150 -7.89 1.02 5.06
C VAL A 150 -6.57 1.09 4.32
N GLY A 151 -5.45 1.04 5.03
CA GLY A 151 -4.12 1.13 4.44
C GLY A 151 -3.00 0.67 5.37
N ASP A 152 -1.76 0.94 5.00
CA ASP A 152 -0.59 0.37 5.69
C ASP A 152 0.49 1.39 6.09
N ALA A 153 0.31 2.67 5.76
CA ALA A 153 1.40 3.63 5.84
C ALA A 153 0.98 5.02 6.36
N GLU A 154 1.96 5.91 6.45
CA GLU A 154 1.79 7.28 6.93
C GLU A 154 0.77 8.09 6.11
N ALA A 155 0.62 7.76 4.82
CA ALA A 155 -0.31 8.45 3.92
C ALA A 155 -1.77 8.26 4.35
N GLU A 156 -2.10 7.08 4.87
CA GLU A 156 -3.43 6.77 5.41
C GLU A 156 -3.60 7.36 6.79
N ALA A 157 -2.60 7.24 7.67
CA ALA A 157 -2.67 7.79 9.04
C ALA A 157 -2.93 9.31 9.04
N GLN A 158 -2.38 10.05 8.09
CA GLN A 158 -2.66 11.49 7.93
C GLN A 158 -4.12 11.80 7.65
N ALA A 159 -4.88 10.86 7.08
CA ALA A 159 -6.30 11.08 6.82
C ALA A 159 -7.14 11.00 8.10
N ALA A 160 -6.63 10.42 9.19
CA ALA A 160 -7.31 10.37 10.50
C ALA A 160 -7.48 11.76 11.15
N GLU A 161 -6.79 12.80 10.63
CA GLU A 161 -7.00 14.19 11.02
C GLU A 161 -8.31 14.79 10.46
N ILE A 162 -9.02 14.05 9.59
CA ILE A 162 -10.30 14.47 9.01
C ILE A 162 -11.43 13.85 9.84
N ASP A 163 -12.25 14.65 10.50
CA ASP A 163 -13.30 14.20 11.42
C ASP A 163 -14.27 13.16 10.84
N THR A 164 -14.46 13.18 9.51
CA THR A 164 -15.35 12.25 8.81
C THR A 164 -14.65 10.97 8.33
N VAL A 165 -13.34 10.79 8.58
CA VAL A 165 -12.56 9.65 8.11
C VAL A 165 -12.13 8.77 9.28
N LYS A 166 -12.55 7.50 9.27
CA LYS A 166 -12.00 6.47 10.14
C LYS A 166 -10.90 5.71 9.40
N VAL A 167 -9.72 5.61 10.01
CA VAL A 167 -8.57 4.94 9.41
C VAL A 167 -8.30 3.61 10.11
N PHE A 168 -8.15 2.56 9.32
CA PHE A 168 -7.67 1.25 9.75
C PHE A 168 -6.28 1.00 9.13
N LEU A 169 -5.30 0.69 9.98
CA LEU A 169 -3.94 0.35 9.55
C LEU A 169 -3.70 -1.15 9.69
N VAL A 170 -3.33 -1.80 8.59
CA VAL A 170 -3.01 -3.23 8.55
C VAL A 170 -1.54 -3.49 8.92
N ARG A 171 -1.28 -4.60 9.64
CA ARG A 171 0.10 -5.02 9.98
C ARG A 171 0.82 -5.75 8.84
N THR A 172 0.08 -6.16 7.81
CA THR A 172 0.66 -6.83 6.62
C THR A 172 1.55 -5.93 5.78
N GLY A 173 1.36 -4.62 5.90
CA GLY A 173 1.97 -3.62 5.05
C GLY A 173 3.46 -3.34 5.27
N LEU A 174 3.93 -2.31 4.56
CA LEU A 174 5.35 -1.91 4.51
C LEU A 174 5.84 -1.27 5.82
N ARG A 175 4.91 -0.85 6.70
CA ARG A 175 5.24 -0.24 7.99
C ARG A 175 4.66 -1.05 9.14
N ASP A 176 5.37 -1.08 10.26
CA ASP A 176 4.73 -1.48 11.51
C ASP A 176 3.97 -0.25 12.05
N PRO A 177 2.66 -0.36 12.29
CA PRO A 177 1.85 0.77 12.76
C PRO A 177 2.40 1.47 14.00
N GLN A 178 3.09 0.78 14.90
CA GLN A 178 3.69 1.40 16.10
C GLN A 178 4.70 2.52 15.79
N TRP A 179 5.27 2.53 14.57
CA TRP A 179 6.24 3.55 14.13
C TRP A 179 5.64 4.62 13.22
N ILE A 180 4.32 4.58 12.99
CA ILE A 180 3.62 5.56 12.16
C ILE A 180 3.19 6.75 13.03
N PRO A 181 3.63 7.99 12.73
CA PRO A 181 3.14 9.18 13.42
C PRO A 181 1.62 9.34 13.25
N GLY A 182 0.90 9.67 14.33
CA GLY A 182 -0.55 9.84 14.32
C GLY A 182 -1.35 8.53 14.45
N VAL A 183 -0.68 7.40 14.69
CA VAL A 183 -1.31 6.08 14.82
C VAL A 183 -2.35 6.01 15.94
N GLU A 184 -2.22 6.84 16.96
CA GLU A 184 -3.16 6.93 18.09
C GLU A 184 -4.59 7.30 17.65
N ASN A 185 -4.75 7.88 16.46
CA ASN A 185 -6.03 8.22 15.87
C ASN A 185 -6.55 7.15 14.90
N CYS A 186 -5.84 6.01 14.79
CA CYS A 186 -6.16 4.94 13.86
C CYS A 186 -6.56 3.66 14.61
N TYR A 187 -7.35 2.80 13.96
CA TYR A 187 -7.57 1.44 14.38
C TYR A 187 -6.52 0.53 13.76
N ILE A 188 -5.93 -0.38 14.55
CA ILE A 188 -4.93 -1.33 14.06
C ILE A 188 -5.58 -2.70 13.94
N ILE A 189 -5.40 -3.34 12.78
CA ILE A 189 -5.87 -4.70 12.48
C ILE A 189 -4.70 -5.54 11.95
N GLU A 190 -4.80 -6.86 12.09
CA GLU A 190 -3.70 -7.74 11.64
C GLU A 190 -3.60 -7.76 10.11
N SER A 191 -4.74 -7.86 9.43
CA SER A 191 -4.80 -7.91 7.96
C SER A 191 -6.12 -7.35 7.42
N ILE A 192 -6.20 -7.21 6.09
CA ILE A 192 -7.44 -6.85 5.41
C ILE A 192 -8.51 -7.95 5.55
N SER A 193 -8.12 -9.21 5.79
CA SER A 193 -9.06 -10.30 6.06
C SER A 193 -9.92 -10.00 7.27
N ASP A 194 -9.31 -9.54 8.37
CA ASP A 194 -10.04 -9.23 9.61
C ASP A 194 -11.07 -8.13 9.39
N PHE A 195 -10.75 -7.14 8.53
CA PHE A 195 -11.68 -6.07 8.17
C PHE A 195 -12.88 -6.61 7.38
N MET A 196 -12.62 -7.43 6.36
CA MET A 196 -13.66 -7.97 5.48
C MET A 196 -14.56 -8.99 6.22
N ASP A 197 -14.02 -9.72 7.19
CA ASP A 197 -14.78 -10.71 7.96
C ASP A 197 -15.63 -10.07 9.06
N ALA A 198 -15.17 -8.99 9.70
CA ALA A 198 -15.95 -8.27 10.71
C ALA A 198 -17.24 -7.64 10.15
N ASP A 199 -17.24 -7.25 8.88
CA ASP A 199 -18.43 -6.68 8.22
C ASP A 199 -19.51 -7.74 7.92
N LYS A 200 -19.11 -9.03 7.80
CA LYS A 200 -20.05 -10.15 7.64
C LYS A 200 -20.89 -10.45 8.90
N GLU A 201 -20.37 -10.11 10.08
CA GLU A 201 -21.05 -10.31 11.37
C GLU A 201 -22.03 -9.16 11.72
N SER A 202 -21.99 -8.07 10.93
CA SER A 202 -22.77 -6.85 11.17
C SER A 202 -24.01 -6.76 10.29
N VAL A 203 -24.29 -7.78 9.46
CA VAL A 203 -25.48 -7.97 8.63
C VAL A 203 -26.30 -9.10 9.20
#